data_87e598330d8408a86b0f25cecc0bf665
#
_entry.id   87e598330d8408a86b0f25cecc0bf665
#
_cell.length_a   1.000
_cell.length_b   1.000
_cell.length_c   1.000
_cell.angle_alpha   90.00
_cell.angle_beta   90.00
_cell.angle_gamma   90.00
#
_symmetry.space_group_name_H-M   'P 1'
#
loop_
_entity.id
_entity.type
_entity.pdbx_description
1 polymer ?
#
loop_
_entity_poly.entity_id
_entity_poly.type
_entity_poly.pdbx_seq_one_letter_code
_entity_poly.pdbx_strand_id
1 'polypeptide(L)'
;METRDVIFIDTNVFVKESYFLENNSINKIKELAEDGYVSLLWPEIAFNEVKSHVVRDMLEAFEQVCCKNTRVLRNDEDFQDYCQKGKDVVEGKALKLLENFKSKTNAYIIPNSYCTDVDDVFRKYFDKKKPFGSGKKKDEFPDAFIIQALETYCKKWR
;
A
#
# COMPACT_ATOMS: atom_id res chain seq x y z
N MET A 1 -10.18 19.11 -23.26
CA MET A 1 -9.44 18.19 -22.37
C MET A 1 -10.49 17.31 -21.73
N GLU A 2 -10.48 16.02 -22.03
CA GLU A 2 -11.35 15.08 -21.31
C GLU A 2 -10.90 15.07 -19.84
N THR A 3 -11.84 15.36 -18.95
CA THR A 3 -11.60 15.29 -17.49
C THR A 3 -11.49 13.82 -17.13
N ARG A 4 -10.28 13.39 -16.81
CA ARG A 4 -10.07 12.04 -16.26
C ARG A 4 -10.58 11.98 -14.83
N ASP A 5 -11.24 10.90 -14.49
CA ASP A 5 -11.59 10.64 -13.10
C ASP A 5 -10.33 10.41 -12.27
N VAL A 6 -10.32 11.02 -11.08
CA VAL A 6 -9.19 10.89 -10.15
C VAL A 6 -9.61 9.98 -9.02
N ILE A 7 -8.84 8.92 -8.79
CA ILE A 7 -9.14 7.92 -7.76
C ILE A 7 -8.00 7.77 -6.77
N PHE A 8 -8.37 7.43 -5.54
CA PHE A 8 -7.49 6.95 -4.48
C PHE A 8 -7.94 5.54 -4.08
N ILE A 9 -6.97 4.66 -3.82
CA ILE A 9 -7.24 3.29 -3.36
C ILE A 9 -6.69 3.16 -1.96
N ASP A 10 -7.57 2.84 -1.01
CA ASP A 10 -7.23 2.56 0.37
C ASP A 10 -6.34 1.31 0.50
N THR A 11 -5.40 1.31 1.45
CA THR A 11 -4.48 0.21 1.70
C THR A 11 -5.21 -1.12 1.95
N ASN A 12 -6.34 -1.09 2.66
CA ASN A 12 -7.14 -2.28 2.94
C ASN A 12 -7.71 -2.94 1.67
N VAL A 13 -7.95 -2.16 0.60
CA VAL A 13 -8.39 -2.72 -0.69
C VAL A 13 -7.27 -3.54 -1.32
N PHE A 14 -6.03 -3.06 -1.30
CA PHE A 14 -4.88 -3.83 -1.78
C PHE A 14 -4.71 -5.14 -1.02
N VAL A 15 -4.79 -5.11 0.30
CA VAL A 15 -4.66 -6.31 1.15
C VAL A 15 -5.79 -7.30 0.84
N LYS A 16 -7.05 -6.83 0.80
CA LYS A 16 -8.23 -7.68 0.55
C LYS A 16 -8.21 -8.33 -0.82
N GLU A 17 -7.75 -7.62 -1.83
CA GLU A 17 -7.64 -8.11 -3.22
C GLU A 17 -6.34 -8.91 -3.46
N SER A 18 -5.57 -9.21 -2.41
CA SER A 18 -4.27 -9.89 -2.53
C SER A 18 -3.28 -9.15 -3.44
N TYR A 19 -3.30 -7.82 -3.37
CA TYR A 19 -2.41 -6.91 -4.07
C TYR A 19 -2.55 -6.94 -5.61
N PHE A 20 -1.50 -7.33 -6.30
CA PHE A 20 -1.34 -7.19 -7.74
C PHE A 20 -1.61 -8.49 -8.51
N LEU A 21 -2.40 -9.41 -7.95
CA LEU A 21 -2.76 -10.65 -8.63
C LEU A 21 -3.61 -10.35 -9.88
N GLU A 22 -3.46 -11.22 -10.87
CA GLU A 22 -4.27 -11.14 -12.09
C GLU A 22 -5.75 -11.38 -11.78
N ASN A 23 -6.63 -10.72 -12.57
CA ASN A 23 -8.09 -10.85 -12.51
C ASN A 23 -8.77 -10.33 -11.23
N ASN A 24 -8.08 -9.50 -10.43
CA ASN A 24 -8.70 -8.80 -9.31
C ASN A 24 -9.12 -7.36 -9.65
N SER A 25 -9.79 -6.68 -8.71
CA SER A 25 -10.24 -5.29 -8.90
C SER A 25 -9.08 -4.31 -9.09
N ILE A 26 -7.95 -4.55 -8.44
CA ILE A 26 -6.75 -3.71 -8.55
C ILE A 26 -6.17 -3.76 -9.97
N ASN A 27 -6.15 -4.97 -10.58
CA ASN A 27 -5.66 -5.10 -11.96
C ASN A 27 -6.58 -4.41 -12.97
N LYS A 28 -7.91 -4.45 -12.76
CA LYS A 28 -8.87 -3.71 -13.60
C LYS A 28 -8.66 -2.19 -13.51
N ILE A 29 -8.40 -1.68 -12.31
CA ILE A 29 -8.08 -0.24 -12.13
C ILE A 29 -6.78 0.11 -12.86
N LYS A 30 -5.77 -0.78 -12.79
CA LYS A 30 -4.52 -0.61 -13.55
C LYS A 30 -4.79 -0.50 -15.05
N GLU A 31 -5.60 -1.40 -15.63
CA GLU A 31 -5.99 -1.36 -17.05
C GLU A 31 -6.69 -0.04 -17.41
N LEU A 32 -7.64 0.41 -16.60
CA LEU A 32 -8.31 1.70 -16.79
C LEU A 32 -7.34 2.89 -16.73
N ALA A 33 -6.32 2.82 -15.90
CA ALA A 33 -5.31 3.86 -15.79
C ALA A 33 -4.34 3.83 -16.99
N GLU A 34 -3.92 2.64 -17.44
CA GLU A 34 -3.11 2.44 -18.65
C GLU A 34 -3.83 2.98 -19.89
N ASP A 35 -5.14 2.75 -20.00
CA ASP A 35 -6.00 3.25 -21.08
C ASP A 35 -6.33 4.76 -20.94
N GLY A 36 -5.94 5.39 -19.85
CA GLY A 36 -6.09 6.82 -19.61
C GLY A 36 -7.49 7.27 -19.15
N TYR A 37 -8.36 6.35 -18.76
CA TYR A 37 -9.70 6.69 -18.23
C TYR A 37 -9.64 7.26 -16.81
N VAL A 38 -8.68 6.80 -16.00
CA VAL A 38 -8.52 7.26 -14.62
C VAL A 38 -7.09 7.70 -14.35
N SER A 39 -6.91 8.55 -13.34
CA SER A 39 -5.61 8.94 -12.78
C SER A 39 -5.55 8.54 -11.32
N LEU A 40 -4.45 7.91 -10.90
CA LEU A 40 -4.28 7.46 -9.55
C LEU A 40 -3.53 8.50 -8.71
N LEU A 41 -4.16 8.94 -7.62
CA LEU A 41 -3.46 9.69 -6.57
C LEU A 41 -3.09 8.74 -5.44
N TRP A 42 -1.83 8.78 -5.02
CA TRP A 42 -1.34 7.90 -3.99
C TRP A 42 -0.56 8.68 -2.92
N PRO A 43 -1.18 9.05 -1.79
CA PRO A 43 -0.47 9.67 -0.69
C PRO A 43 0.73 8.82 -0.26
N GLU A 44 1.86 9.43 -0.01
CA GLU A 44 3.12 8.76 0.31
C GLU A 44 2.99 7.85 1.55
N ILE A 45 2.15 8.24 2.52
CA ILE A 45 1.84 7.41 3.69
C ILE A 45 1.17 6.10 3.23
N ALA A 46 0.09 6.17 2.45
CA ALA A 46 -0.61 4.99 1.95
C ALA A 46 0.27 4.13 1.04
N PHE A 47 1.13 4.75 0.21
CA PHE A 47 2.11 4.03 -0.60
C PHE A 47 3.09 3.21 0.27
N ASN A 48 3.61 3.82 1.34
CA ASN A 48 4.52 3.15 2.26
C ASN A 48 3.82 2.07 3.09
N GLU A 49 2.55 2.24 3.43
CA GLU A 49 1.75 1.19 4.07
C GLU A 49 1.57 -0.02 3.14
N VAL A 50 1.14 0.18 1.89
CA VAL A 50 1.01 -0.92 0.92
C VAL A 50 2.35 -1.61 0.71
N LYS A 51 3.46 -0.85 0.60
CA LYS A 51 4.81 -1.39 0.51
C LYS A 51 5.15 -2.29 1.69
N SER A 52 4.90 -1.82 2.92
CA SER A 52 5.17 -2.59 4.13
C SER A 52 4.33 -3.87 4.20
N HIS A 53 3.05 -3.78 3.86
CA HIS A 53 2.14 -4.92 3.88
C HIS A 53 2.52 -5.98 2.83
N VAL A 54 2.76 -5.59 1.57
CA VAL A 54 3.06 -6.57 0.52
C VAL A 54 4.39 -7.30 0.79
N VAL A 55 5.41 -6.59 1.29
CA VAL A 55 6.68 -7.21 1.66
C VAL A 55 6.48 -8.19 2.81
N ARG A 56 5.81 -7.78 3.88
CA ARG A 56 5.54 -8.64 5.03
C ARG A 56 4.76 -9.89 4.62
N ASP A 57 3.66 -9.72 3.93
CA ASP A 57 2.75 -10.83 3.61
C ASP A 57 3.42 -11.84 2.64
N MET A 58 4.23 -11.36 1.70
CA MET A 58 5.01 -12.24 0.83
C MET A 58 6.12 -12.98 1.59
N LEU A 59 6.79 -12.32 2.53
CA LEU A 59 7.80 -12.99 3.37
C LEU A 59 7.16 -14.01 4.31
N GLU A 60 6.03 -13.70 4.94
CA GLU A 60 5.27 -14.64 5.78
C GLU A 60 4.81 -15.86 4.97
N ALA A 61 4.31 -15.66 3.75
CA ALA A 61 3.94 -16.77 2.87
C ALA A 61 5.15 -17.65 2.50
N PHE A 62 6.28 -17.03 2.19
CA PHE A 62 7.52 -17.74 1.91
C PHE A 62 7.99 -18.56 3.12
N GLU A 63 7.99 -17.95 4.31
CA GLU A 63 8.37 -18.65 5.55
C GLU A 63 7.45 -19.84 5.85
N GLN A 64 6.14 -19.69 5.61
CA GLN A 64 5.22 -20.82 5.77
C GLN A 64 5.53 -21.98 4.82
N VAL A 65 5.93 -21.69 3.58
CA VAL A 65 6.36 -22.73 2.63
C VAL A 65 7.65 -23.41 3.08
N CYS A 66 8.63 -22.63 3.53
CA CYS A 66 9.90 -23.15 4.03
C CYS A 66 9.76 -23.96 5.33
N CYS A 67 8.84 -23.55 6.25
CA CYS A 67 8.72 -24.18 7.56
C CYS A 67 7.80 -25.41 7.59
N LYS A 68 6.76 -25.47 6.74
CA LYS A 68 5.70 -26.49 6.88
C LYS A 68 6.12 -27.92 6.54
N ASN A 69 7.15 -28.15 5.71
CA ASN A 69 7.54 -29.47 5.23
C ASN A 69 9.02 -29.82 5.45
N THR A 70 9.71 -29.11 6.33
CA THR A 70 11.18 -29.15 6.40
C THR A 70 11.76 -29.94 7.55
N ARG A 71 10.94 -30.78 8.26
CA ARG A 71 11.44 -31.54 9.40
C ARG A 71 12.64 -32.42 9.04
N VAL A 72 12.68 -32.96 7.81
CA VAL A 72 13.77 -33.80 7.28
C VAL A 72 14.93 -32.95 6.76
N LEU A 73 14.66 -31.73 6.25
CA LEU A 73 15.65 -30.83 5.67
C LEU A 73 16.17 -29.78 6.65
N ARG A 74 15.68 -29.76 7.90
CA ARG A 74 16.00 -28.71 8.87
C ARG A 74 17.49 -28.58 9.18
N ASN A 75 18.24 -29.68 9.07
CA ASN A 75 19.67 -29.73 9.31
C ASN A 75 20.50 -29.76 8.02
N ASP A 76 19.87 -29.60 6.86
CA ASP A 76 20.53 -29.53 5.58
C ASP A 76 21.01 -28.09 5.34
N GLU A 77 22.33 -27.90 5.19
CA GLU A 77 22.95 -26.58 5.05
C GLU A 77 22.54 -25.90 3.74
N ASP A 78 22.41 -26.65 2.65
CA ASP A 78 22.01 -26.12 1.34
C ASP A 78 20.57 -25.61 1.38
N PHE A 79 19.70 -26.32 2.10
CA PHE A 79 18.32 -25.90 2.27
C PHE A 79 18.21 -24.65 3.16
N GLN A 80 19.00 -24.54 4.22
CA GLN A 80 19.04 -23.34 5.06
C GLN A 80 19.53 -22.11 4.26
N ASP A 81 20.58 -22.29 3.46
CA ASP A 81 21.10 -21.25 2.58
C ASP A 81 20.05 -20.81 1.54
N TYR A 82 19.33 -21.76 0.94
CA TYR A 82 18.21 -21.48 0.05
C TYR A 82 17.11 -20.69 0.72
N CYS A 83 16.71 -21.05 1.93
CA CYS A 83 15.69 -20.31 2.68
C CYS A 83 16.15 -18.90 3.05
N GLN A 84 17.42 -18.72 3.40
CA GLN A 84 17.96 -17.39 3.73
C GLN A 84 18.06 -16.49 2.49
N LYS A 85 18.64 -16.98 1.40
CA LYS A 85 18.74 -16.23 0.13
C LYS A 85 17.37 -15.96 -0.51
N GLY A 86 16.43 -16.87 -0.29
CA GLY A 86 15.07 -16.73 -0.80
C GLY A 86 14.33 -15.54 -0.23
N LYS A 87 14.61 -15.12 1.01
CA LYS A 87 14.00 -13.93 1.62
C LYS A 87 14.31 -12.66 0.83
N ASP A 88 15.57 -12.43 0.50
CA ASP A 88 16.00 -11.26 -0.28
C ASP A 88 15.37 -11.25 -1.68
N VAL A 89 15.25 -12.43 -2.30
CA VAL A 89 14.60 -12.58 -3.61
C VAL A 89 13.10 -12.25 -3.52
N VAL A 90 12.42 -12.71 -2.47
CA VAL A 90 10.98 -12.48 -2.25
C VAL A 90 10.71 -11.00 -1.97
N GLU A 91 11.51 -10.38 -1.12
CA GLU A 91 11.42 -8.93 -0.87
C GLU A 91 11.63 -8.14 -2.17
N GLY A 92 12.68 -8.45 -2.92
CA GLY A 92 12.93 -7.82 -4.21
C GLY A 92 11.79 -7.99 -5.22
N LYS A 93 11.10 -9.15 -5.23
CA LYS A 93 9.90 -9.37 -6.04
C LYS A 93 8.73 -8.51 -5.59
N ALA A 94 8.47 -8.42 -4.28
CA ALA A 94 7.40 -7.58 -3.73
C ALA A 94 7.57 -6.11 -4.14
N LEU A 95 8.79 -5.58 -4.01
CA LEU A 95 9.11 -4.21 -4.40
C LEU A 95 8.95 -3.99 -5.91
N LYS A 96 9.38 -4.95 -6.73
CA LYS A 96 9.20 -4.86 -8.20
C LYS A 96 7.73 -4.85 -8.61
N LEU A 97 6.87 -5.63 -7.98
CA LEU A 97 5.43 -5.63 -8.24
C LEU A 97 4.81 -4.27 -7.93
N LEU A 98 5.16 -3.68 -6.80
CA LEU A 98 4.68 -2.36 -6.39
C LEU A 98 5.13 -1.25 -7.36
N GLU A 99 6.42 -1.21 -7.70
CA GLU A 99 6.96 -0.21 -8.63
C GLU A 99 6.40 -0.39 -10.05
N ASN A 100 6.20 -1.63 -10.50
CA ASN A 100 5.56 -1.91 -11.77
C ASN A 100 4.12 -1.38 -11.80
N PHE A 101 3.33 -1.63 -10.75
CA PHE A 101 1.97 -1.09 -10.63
C PHE A 101 1.99 0.44 -10.65
N LYS A 102 2.81 1.07 -9.83
CA LYS A 102 2.96 2.54 -9.80
C LYS A 102 3.31 3.13 -11.17
N SER A 103 4.28 2.52 -11.85
CA SER A 103 4.72 2.96 -13.18
C SER A 103 3.61 2.81 -14.23
N LYS A 104 2.94 1.65 -14.26
CA LYS A 104 1.89 1.36 -15.25
C LYS A 104 0.65 2.21 -15.06
N THR A 105 0.29 2.53 -13.84
CA THR A 105 -0.84 3.41 -13.53
C THR A 105 -0.48 4.90 -13.63
N ASN A 106 0.79 5.23 -13.88
CA ASN A 106 1.31 6.59 -13.81
C ASN A 106 0.84 7.32 -12.52
N ALA A 107 0.85 6.59 -11.39
CA ALA A 107 0.32 7.06 -10.13
C ALA A 107 1.09 8.28 -9.63
N TYR A 108 0.39 9.36 -9.32
CA TYR A 108 1.00 10.53 -8.71
C TYR A 108 1.13 10.34 -7.20
N ILE A 109 2.37 10.28 -6.72
CA ILE A 109 2.65 10.20 -5.28
C ILE A 109 2.50 11.60 -4.67
N ILE A 110 1.52 11.76 -3.78
CA ILE A 110 1.34 13.00 -3.02
C ILE A 110 2.33 13.01 -1.86
N PRO A 111 3.32 13.91 -1.85
CA PRO A 111 4.33 13.94 -0.78
C PRO A 111 3.73 14.27 0.58
N ASN A 112 4.37 13.81 1.66
CA ASN A 112 3.97 14.10 3.04
C ASN A 112 3.97 15.61 3.36
N SER A 113 4.67 16.44 2.58
CA SER A 113 4.62 17.90 2.68
C SER A 113 3.24 18.52 2.42
N TYR A 114 2.29 17.75 1.88
CA TYR A 114 0.89 18.14 1.76
C TYR A 114 0.10 17.96 3.07
N CYS A 115 0.66 17.28 4.08
CA CYS A 115 0.10 17.21 5.43
C CYS A 115 0.49 18.48 6.21
N THR A 116 -0.16 19.61 5.90
CA THR A 116 0.26 20.94 6.37
C THR A 116 -0.34 21.38 7.69
N ASP A 117 -1.44 20.79 8.12
CA ASP A 117 -2.19 21.19 9.31
C ASP A 117 -2.23 20.05 10.36
N VAL A 118 -1.09 19.86 11.01
CA VAL A 118 -0.93 18.86 12.08
C VAL A 118 -1.85 19.19 13.28
N ASP A 119 -2.08 20.47 13.55
CA ASP A 119 -2.95 20.91 14.65
C ASP A 119 -4.41 20.50 14.40
N ASP A 120 -4.88 20.56 13.14
CA ASP A 120 -6.23 20.06 12.79
C ASP A 120 -6.35 18.54 13.03
N VAL A 121 -5.33 17.78 12.71
CA VAL A 121 -5.30 16.33 12.99
C VAL A 121 -5.42 16.07 14.48
N PHE A 122 -4.63 16.74 15.32
CA PHE A 122 -4.71 16.59 16.77
C PHE A 122 -6.04 17.07 17.34
N ARG A 123 -6.58 18.17 16.82
CA ARG A 123 -7.92 18.65 17.24
C ARG A 123 -8.99 17.59 16.94
N LYS A 124 -8.98 16.99 15.74
CA LYS A 124 -9.90 15.89 15.38
C LYS A 124 -9.73 14.69 16.31
N TYR A 125 -8.48 14.36 16.67
CA TYR A 125 -8.19 13.28 17.59
C TYR A 125 -8.79 13.51 18.98
N PHE A 126 -8.56 14.67 19.60
CA PHE A 126 -9.08 15.00 20.92
C PHE A 126 -10.61 15.16 20.92
N ASP A 127 -11.18 15.70 19.86
CA ASP A 127 -12.63 15.85 19.67
C ASP A 127 -13.32 14.53 19.26
N LYS A 128 -12.59 13.44 19.05
CA LYS A 128 -13.09 12.14 18.54
C LYS A 128 -13.87 12.29 17.23
N LYS A 129 -13.48 13.23 16.38
CA LYS A 129 -14.03 13.41 15.02
C LYS A 129 -13.36 12.47 14.04
N LYS A 130 -14.09 12.08 12.99
CA LYS A 130 -13.55 11.19 11.95
C LYS A 130 -12.24 11.72 11.36
N PRO A 131 -11.27 10.82 11.07
CA PRO A 131 -11.37 9.36 11.11
C PRO A 131 -11.33 8.75 12.50
N PHE A 132 -10.94 9.50 13.53
CA PHE A 132 -10.86 9.04 14.91
C PHE A 132 -12.25 8.69 15.50
N GLY A 133 -12.23 7.80 16.51
CA GLY A 133 -13.43 7.35 17.17
C GLY A 133 -13.11 6.60 18.47
N SER A 134 -14.06 5.78 18.95
CA SER A 134 -13.86 4.90 20.11
C SER A 134 -13.37 3.52 19.70
N GLY A 135 -12.67 2.83 20.60
CA GLY A 135 -12.17 1.48 20.37
C GLY A 135 -10.99 1.44 19.39
N LYS A 136 -11.06 0.55 18.39
CA LYS A 136 -10.00 0.37 17.39
C LYS A 136 -9.70 1.62 16.53
N LYS A 137 -10.65 2.57 16.46
CA LYS A 137 -10.49 3.83 15.72
C LYS A 137 -9.77 4.92 16.48
N LYS A 138 -9.15 4.58 17.60
CA LYS A 138 -8.44 5.55 18.44
C LYS A 138 -7.13 6.01 17.81
N ASP A 139 -6.47 5.14 17.05
CA ASP A 139 -5.10 5.32 16.58
C ASP A 139 -4.99 5.48 15.05
N GLU A 140 -6.07 5.95 14.39
CA GLU A 140 -6.13 6.13 12.92
C GLU A 140 -5.43 7.44 12.46
N PHE A 141 -4.23 7.72 12.99
CA PHE A 141 -3.42 8.85 12.56
C PHE A 141 -2.98 8.76 11.10
N PRO A 142 -2.56 7.59 10.57
CA PRO A 142 -2.23 7.49 9.16
C PRO A 142 -3.39 7.91 8.26
N ASP A 143 -4.61 7.45 8.54
CA ASP A 143 -5.81 7.81 7.78
C ASP A 143 -6.09 9.32 7.82
N ALA A 144 -5.90 9.95 9.00
CA ALA A 144 -6.10 11.38 9.13
C ALA A 144 -5.12 12.18 8.26
N PHE A 145 -3.85 11.77 8.20
CA PHE A 145 -2.85 12.39 7.35
C PHE A 145 -3.05 12.08 5.86
N ILE A 146 -3.50 10.89 5.51
CA ILE A 146 -3.87 10.53 4.12
C ILE A 146 -5.00 11.44 3.64
N ILE A 147 -6.08 11.58 4.43
CA ILE A 147 -7.21 12.45 4.11
C ILE A 147 -6.74 13.89 3.93
N GLN A 148 -5.92 14.40 4.85
CA GLN A 148 -5.41 15.77 4.79
C GLN A 148 -4.56 16.01 3.54
N ALA A 149 -3.68 15.06 3.18
CA ALA A 149 -2.86 15.14 1.99
C ALA A 149 -3.73 15.21 0.72
N LEU A 150 -4.77 14.37 0.63
CA LEU A 150 -5.72 14.37 -0.48
C LEU A 150 -6.51 15.68 -0.55
N GLU A 151 -7.05 16.17 0.57
CA GLU A 151 -7.78 17.44 0.63
C GLU A 151 -6.91 18.62 0.21
N THR A 152 -5.68 18.69 0.72
CA THR A 152 -4.75 19.78 0.40
C THR A 152 -4.35 19.74 -1.07
N TYR A 153 -4.07 18.56 -1.60
CA TYR A 153 -3.79 18.38 -3.02
C TYR A 153 -4.96 18.84 -3.89
N CYS A 154 -6.17 18.35 -3.61
CA CYS A 154 -7.36 18.69 -4.40
C CYS A 154 -7.70 20.20 -4.35
N LYS A 155 -7.48 20.87 -3.21
CA LYS A 155 -7.68 22.34 -3.08
C LYS A 155 -6.69 23.13 -3.93
N LYS A 156 -5.47 22.65 -4.08
CA LYS A 156 -4.41 23.33 -4.85
C LYS A 156 -4.60 23.24 -6.36
N TRP A 157 -5.29 22.21 -6.82
CA TRP A 157 -5.43 21.90 -8.25
C TRP A 157 -6.87 22.08 -8.79
N ARG A 158 -7.76 22.68 -7.99
CA ARG A 158 -9.04 23.23 -8.42
C ARG A 158 -8.90 24.70 -8.82
#